data_fbc31f9bd7480012643622486fbb8d1a
#
_entry.id   fbc31f9bd7480012643622486fbb8d1a
#
_cell.length_a   1.000
_cell.length_b   1.000
_cell.length_c   1.000
_cell.angle_alpha   90.00
_cell.angle_beta   90.00
_cell.angle_gamma   90.00
#
_symmetry.space_group_name_H-M   'P 1'
#
loop_
_entity.id
_entity.type
_entity.pdbx_description
1 polymer ?
#
loop_
_entity_poly.entity_id
_entity_poly.type
_entity_poly.pdbx_seq_one_letter_code
_entity_poly.pdbx_strand_id
1 'polypeptide(L)'
;MAKVTIIGATGNVGTFAAHTISEIPHVNELLLFGRKGREGLLCGIVQDMKDSFAACGNSMEIHWTTEPPDIQGSDIVVCTAGTGRRPGQDRLDLAIGNARVVASVSRDVGTYADDTIILMVTN
;
A
#
# COMPACT_ATOMS: atom_id res chain seq x y z
N MET A 1 -14.12 4.14 -12.60
CA MET A 1 -13.12 3.07 -12.39
C MET A 1 -11.93 3.68 -11.69
N ALA A 2 -11.48 3.08 -10.60
CA ALA A 2 -10.48 3.70 -9.74
C ALA A 2 -9.22 2.83 -9.62
N LYS A 3 -8.06 3.50 -9.60
CA LYS A 3 -6.78 2.93 -9.20
C LYS A 3 -6.52 3.24 -7.73
N VAL A 4 -6.27 2.22 -6.94
CA VAL A 4 -5.92 2.34 -5.52
C VAL A 4 -4.49 1.84 -5.31
N THR A 5 -3.68 2.66 -4.65
CA THR A 5 -2.33 2.27 -4.23
C THR A 5 -2.29 2.06 -2.72
N ILE A 6 -1.71 0.94 -2.30
CA ILE A 6 -1.48 0.63 -0.89
C ILE A 6 0.01 0.73 -0.59
N ILE A 7 0.41 1.70 0.21
CA ILE A 7 1.78 1.88 0.68
C ILE A 7 1.95 1.16 2.01
N GLY A 8 2.98 0.32 2.11
CA GLY A 8 3.15 -0.60 3.24
C GLY A 8 2.44 -1.93 3.04
N ALA A 9 2.23 -2.33 1.79
CA ALA A 9 1.46 -3.51 1.41
C ALA A 9 2.03 -4.85 1.90
N THR A 10 3.28 -4.90 2.33
CA THR A 10 3.90 -6.11 2.91
C THR A 10 3.62 -6.30 4.40
N GLY A 11 3.02 -5.31 5.06
CA GLY A 11 2.58 -5.42 6.44
C GLY A 11 1.22 -6.10 6.58
N ASN A 12 0.87 -6.57 7.77
CA ASN A 12 -0.41 -7.25 8.01
C ASN A 12 -1.62 -6.38 7.64
N VAL A 13 -1.61 -5.12 8.03
CA VAL A 13 -2.72 -4.19 7.73
C VAL A 13 -2.80 -3.93 6.23
N GLY A 14 -1.67 -3.68 5.56
CA GLY A 14 -1.62 -3.42 4.13
C GLY A 14 -2.07 -4.62 3.30
N THR A 15 -1.64 -5.83 3.64
CA THR A 15 -2.06 -7.05 2.96
C THR A 15 -3.55 -7.30 3.14
N PHE A 16 -4.07 -7.13 4.36
CA PHE A 16 -5.51 -7.27 4.62
C PHE A 16 -6.34 -6.22 3.88
N ALA A 17 -5.88 -4.97 3.86
CA ALA A 17 -6.51 -3.91 3.09
C ALA A 17 -6.56 -4.24 1.59
N ALA A 18 -5.49 -4.82 1.03
CA ALA A 18 -5.45 -5.23 -0.37
C ALA A 18 -6.56 -6.24 -0.70
N HIS A 19 -6.72 -7.27 0.12
CA HIS A 19 -7.80 -8.24 -0.07
C HIS A 19 -9.19 -7.60 0.04
N THR A 20 -9.41 -6.76 1.05
CA THR A 20 -10.70 -6.10 1.25
C THR A 20 -11.04 -5.14 0.11
N ILE A 21 -10.07 -4.34 -0.34
CA ILE A 21 -10.27 -3.39 -1.45
C ILE A 21 -10.51 -4.11 -2.77
N SER A 22 -9.94 -5.29 -2.96
CA SER A 22 -10.16 -6.07 -4.18
C SER A 22 -11.60 -6.55 -4.37
N GLU A 23 -12.42 -6.49 -3.33
CA GLU A 23 -13.85 -6.83 -3.37
C GLU A 23 -14.74 -5.60 -3.61
N ILE A 24 -14.18 -4.39 -3.60
CA ILE A 24 -14.95 -3.16 -3.76
C ILE A 24 -15.30 -2.95 -5.23
N PRO A 25 -16.60 -2.84 -5.58
CA PRO A 25 -17.03 -2.47 -6.92
C PRO A 25 -16.42 -1.13 -7.33
N HIS A 26 -16.09 -0.98 -8.61
CA HIS A 26 -15.49 0.22 -9.21
C HIS A 26 -14.00 0.47 -8.93
N VAL A 27 -13.35 -0.33 -8.09
CA VAL A 27 -11.89 -0.41 -8.06
C VAL A 27 -11.47 -1.44 -9.09
N ASN A 28 -10.69 -1.04 -10.08
CA ASN A 28 -10.28 -1.91 -11.17
C ASN A 28 -8.76 -2.13 -11.26
N GLU A 29 -8.00 -1.30 -10.57
CA GLU A 29 -6.54 -1.44 -10.48
C GLU A 29 -6.08 -1.29 -9.03
N LEU A 30 -5.26 -2.22 -8.60
CA LEU A 30 -4.65 -2.23 -7.27
C LEU A 30 -3.12 -2.28 -7.42
N LEU A 31 -2.44 -1.26 -6.89
CA LEU A 31 -0.98 -1.20 -6.84
C LEU A 31 -0.48 -1.43 -5.41
N LEU A 32 0.31 -2.47 -5.22
CA LEU A 32 0.95 -2.76 -3.95
C LEU A 32 2.35 -2.15 -3.92
N PHE A 33 2.53 -1.11 -3.12
CA PHE A 33 3.80 -0.43 -2.96
C PHE A 33 4.50 -0.89 -1.67
N GLY A 34 5.74 -1.30 -1.81
CA GLY A 34 6.61 -1.65 -0.68
C GLY A 34 7.99 -1.03 -0.81
N ARG A 35 8.75 -1.10 0.27
CA ARG A 35 10.14 -0.62 0.26
C ARG A 35 11.08 -1.57 -0.49
N LYS A 36 12.17 -1.04 -1.01
CA LYS A 36 13.26 -1.82 -1.61
C LYS A 36 13.75 -2.91 -0.64
N GLY A 37 14.07 -4.06 -1.19
CA GLY A 37 14.40 -5.28 -0.44
C GLY A 37 13.19 -6.15 -0.06
N ARG A 38 11.98 -5.77 -0.48
CA ARG A 38 10.75 -6.54 -0.25
C ARG A 38 10.09 -7.03 -1.54
N GLU A 39 10.79 -6.95 -2.66
CA GLU A 39 10.29 -7.29 -4.00
C GLU A 39 9.77 -8.73 -4.07
N GLY A 40 10.51 -9.68 -3.52
CA GLY A 40 10.09 -11.09 -3.50
C GLY A 40 8.79 -11.32 -2.73
N LEU A 41 8.60 -10.63 -1.60
CA LEU A 41 7.37 -10.72 -0.81
C LEU A 41 6.19 -10.06 -1.55
N LEU A 42 6.40 -8.88 -2.14
CA LEU A 42 5.39 -8.20 -2.96
C LEU A 42 4.96 -9.07 -4.15
N CYS A 43 5.93 -9.64 -4.86
CA CYS A 43 5.67 -10.54 -5.97
C CYS A 43 4.82 -11.75 -5.53
N GLY A 44 5.16 -12.37 -4.40
CA GLY A 44 4.41 -13.49 -3.85
C GLY A 44 2.97 -13.11 -3.50
N ILE A 45 2.76 -11.99 -2.79
CA ILE A 45 1.43 -11.51 -2.43
C ILE A 45 0.58 -11.26 -3.69
N VAL A 46 1.14 -10.58 -4.69
CA VAL A 46 0.43 -10.30 -5.94
C VAL A 46 0.09 -11.58 -6.68
N GLN A 47 1.00 -12.56 -6.71
CA GLN A 47 0.72 -13.85 -7.37
C GLN A 47 -0.40 -14.60 -6.66
N ASP A 48 -0.38 -14.69 -5.34
CA ASP A 48 -1.44 -15.33 -4.56
C ASP A 48 -2.80 -14.65 -4.79
N MET A 49 -2.82 -13.31 -4.86
CA MET A 49 -4.05 -12.57 -5.16
C MET A 49 -4.53 -12.81 -6.59
N LYS A 50 -3.64 -12.86 -7.59
CA LYS A 50 -4.00 -13.19 -8.98
C LYS A 50 -4.62 -14.58 -9.09
N ASP A 51 -4.08 -15.54 -8.39
CA ASP A 51 -4.62 -16.92 -8.38
C ASP A 51 -6.01 -16.95 -7.73
N SER A 52 -6.20 -16.19 -6.65
CA SER A 52 -7.51 -16.01 -6.02
C SER A 52 -8.51 -15.32 -6.96
N PHE A 53 -8.10 -14.26 -7.66
CA PHE A 53 -8.94 -13.54 -8.62
C PHE A 53 -9.37 -14.45 -9.76
N ALA A 54 -8.46 -15.25 -10.29
CA ALA A 54 -8.78 -16.23 -11.33
C ALA A 54 -9.81 -17.26 -10.85
N ALA A 55 -9.67 -17.73 -9.61
CA ALA A 55 -10.62 -18.70 -9.04
C ALA A 55 -12.01 -18.12 -8.79
N CYS A 56 -12.12 -16.85 -8.45
CA CYS A 56 -13.39 -16.16 -8.14
C CYS A 56 -13.99 -15.40 -9.32
N GLY A 57 -13.32 -15.36 -10.48
CA GLY A 57 -13.77 -14.59 -11.64
C GLY A 57 -13.64 -13.07 -11.46
N ASN A 58 -12.74 -12.62 -10.58
CA ASN A 58 -12.43 -11.20 -10.39
C ASN A 58 -11.50 -10.74 -11.51
N SER A 59 -11.85 -9.66 -12.20
CA SER A 59 -11.10 -9.09 -13.32
C SER A 59 -10.20 -7.91 -12.92
N MET A 60 -10.01 -7.66 -11.62
CA MET A 60 -9.17 -6.57 -11.15
C MET A 60 -7.73 -6.77 -11.59
N GLU A 61 -7.10 -5.69 -12.07
CA GLU A 61 -5.67 -5.66 -12.31
C GLU A 61 -4.91 -5.42 -11.02
N ILE A 62 -3.89 -6.22 -10.76
CA ILE A 62 -3.05 -6.08 -9.58
C ILE A 62 -1.59 -6.10 -9.96
N HIS A 63 -0.85 -5.12 -9.46
CA HIS A 63 0.58 -4.93 -9.68
C HIS A 63 1.31 -4.67 -8.37
N TRP A 64 2.63 -4.72 -8.41
CA TRP A 64 3.47 -4.30 -7.30
C TRP A 64 4.63 -3.43 -7.78
N THR A 65 5.15 -2.59 -6.91
CA THR A 65 6.31 -1.75 -7.17
C THR A 65 7.07 -1.38 -5.89
N THR A 66 8.31 -0.98 -6.05
CA THR A 66 9.12 -0.30 -5.04
C THR A 66 9.54 1.11 -5.49
N GLU A 67 9.07 1.54 -6.67
CA GLU A 67 9.47 2.81 -7.28
C GLU A 67 8.36 3.86 -7.11
N PRO A 68 8.63 4.99 -6.42
CA PRO A 68 7.64 6.04 -6.17
C PRO A 68 6.93 6.61 -7.41
N PRO A 69 7.57 6.75 -8.59
CA PRO A 69 6.88 7.25 -9.77
C PRO A 69 5.69 6.40 -10.23
N ASP A 70 5.68 5.11 -9.90
CA ASP A 70 4.61 4.19 -10.34
C ASP A 70 3.26 4.46 -9.64
N ILE A 71 3.27 5.25 -8.53
CA ILE A 71 2.02 5.67 -7.87
C ILE A 71 1.22 6.68 -8.68
N GLN A 72 1.81 7.21 -9.74
CA GLN A 72 1.14 8.16 -10.62
C GLN A 72 -0.21 7.62 -11.13
N GLY A 73 -1.20 8.50 -11.19
CA GLY A 73 -2.55 8.16 -11.63
C GLY A 73 -3.39 7.40 -10.60
N SER A 74 -2.92 7.29 -9.35
CA SER A 74 -3.75 6.76 -8.26
C SER A 74 -4.83 7.75 -7.88
N ASP A 75 -6.07 7.29 -7.82
CA ASP A 75 -7.20 8.07 -7.29
C ASP A 75 -7.17 8.12 -5.77
N ILE A 76 -6.77 7.01 -5.15
CA ILE A 76 -6.64 6.88 -3.70
C ILE A 76 -5.32 6.21 -3.35
N VAL A 77 -4.61 6.78 -2.38
CA VAL A 77 -3.43 6.16 -1.75
C VAL A 77 -3.73 5.84 -0.30
N VAL A 78 -3.67 4.57 0.06
CA VAL A 78 -3.82 4.11 1.45
C VAL A 78 -2.44 3.89 2.03
N CYS A 79 -2.04 4.68 3.02
CA CYS A 79 -0.75 4.56 3.68
C CYS A 79 -0.88 3.77 4.99
N THR A 80 -0.35 2.56 4.98
CA THR A 80 -0.20 1.70 6.18
C THR A 80 1.27 1.51 6.56
N ALA A 81 2.18 2.22 5.89
CA ALA A 81 3.61 2.09 6.10
C ALA A 81 4.01 2.60 7.48
N GLY A 82 4.75 1.81 8.20
CA GLY A 82 5.24 2.12 9.54
C GLY A 82 5.78 0.88 10.22
N THR A 83 6.31 1.06 11.40
CA THR A 83 6.74 -0.05 12.26
C THR A 83 5.78 -0.22 13.41
N GLY A 84 5.48 -1.48 13.76
CA GLY A 84 4.73 -1.81 14.97
C GLY A 84 5.56 -1.54 16.23
N ARG A 85 4.86 -1.31 17.33
CA ARG A 85 5.49 -1.12 18.64
C ARG A 85 6.21 -2.41 19.08
N ARG A 86 7.45 -2.25 19.53
CA ARG A 86 8.22 -3.35 20.13
C ARG A 86 7.95 -3.41 21.64
N PRO A 87 8.05 -4.59 22.27
CA PRO A 87 7.98 -4.69 23.72
C PRO A 87 9.02 -3.76 24.39
N GLY A 88 8.58 -2.95 25.35
CA GLY A 88 9.44 -2.00 26.04
C GLY A 88 9.74 -0.69 25.30
N GLN A 89 9.27 -0.51 24.07
CA GLN A 89 9.45 0.73 23.31
C GLN A 89 8.48 1.81 23.79
N ASP A 90 8.96 3.04 23.97
CA ASP A 90 8.11 4.20 24.27
C ASP A 90 7.22 4.54 23.05
N ARG A 91 6.03 5.04 23.31
CA ARG A 91 5.11 5.53 22.27
C ARG A 91 5.67 6.71 21.51
N LEU A 92 6.42 7.56 22.17
CA LEU A 92 7.03 8.74 21.55
C LEU A 92 8.10 8.35 20.55
N ASP A 93 8.95 7.37 20.88
CA ASP A 93 9.98 6.85 19.95
C ASP A 93 9.36 6.25 18.71
N LEU A 94 8.26 5.48 18.90
CA LEU A 94 7.49 4.94 17.78
C LEU A 94 6.90 6.04 16.91
N ALA A 95 6.29 7.05 17.53
CA ALA A 95 5.68 8.17 16.82
C ALA A 95 6.71 8.95 15.99
N ILE A 96 7.92 9.21 16.54
CA ILE A 96 9.01 9.87 15.82
C ILE A 96 9.46 9.05 14.60
N GLY A 97 9.61 7.74 14.76
CA GLY A 97 9.98 6.84 13.67
C GLY A 97 8.92 6.83 12.56
N ASN A 98 7.66 6.67 12.92
CA ASN A 98 6.55 6.65 11.96
C ASN A 98 6.31 8.01 11.32
N ALA A 99 6.52 9.13 12.04
CA ALA A 99 6.42 10.46 11.47
C ALA A 99 7.40 10.68 10.30
N ARG A 100 8.62 10.12 10.38
CA ARG A 100 9.59 10.17 9.27
C ARG A 100 9.11 9.38 8.06
N VAL A 101 8.52 8.21 8.28
CA VAL A 101 7.94 7.39 7.20
C VAL A 101 6.79 8.14 6.54
N VAL A 102 5.87 8.68 7.32
CA VAL A 102 4.74 9.48 6.82
C VAL A 102 5.21 10.68 6.02
N ALA A 103 6.22 11.41 6.52
CA ALA A 103 6.77 12.57 5.81
C ALA A 103 7.41 12.18 4.47
N SER A 104 8.08 11.03 4.39
CA SER A 104 8.64 10.52 3.13
C SER A 104 7.54 10.14 2.15
N VAL A 105 6.56 9.38 2.60
CA VAL A 105 5.41 8.97 1.78
C VAL A 105 4.64 10.18 1.27
N SER A 106 4.37 11.15 2.13
CA SER A 106 3.63 12.36 1.73
C SER A 106 4.38 13.18 0.67
N ARG A 107 5.71 13.22 0.72
CA ARG A 107 6.53 13.85 -0.32
C ARG A 107 6.43 13.10 -1.65
N ASP A 108 6.53 11.78 -1.62
CA ASP A 108 6.43 10.96 -2.83
C ASP A 108 5.05 11.11 -3.47
N VAL A 109 3.98 11.04 -2.67
CA VAL A 109 2.61 11.23 -3.17
C VAL A 109 2.42 12.64 -3.73
N GLY A 110 2.85 13.68 -3.03
CA GLY A 110 2.76 15.06 -3.52
C GLY A 110 3.60 15.32 -4.78
N THR A 111 4.62 14.52 -5.05
CA THR A 111 5.46 14.64 -6.25
C THR A 111 4.88 13.90 -7.44
N TYR A 112 4.34 12.70 -7.24
CA TYR A 112 3.98 11.79 -8.33
C TYR A 112 2.47 11.57 -8.49
N ALA A 113 1.68 11.90 -7.47
CA ALA A 113 0.22 11.71 -7.47
C ALA A 113 -0.46 12.87 -6.72
N ASP A 114 -0.26 14.08 -7.19
CA ASP A 114 -0.70 15.33 -6.55
C ASP A 114 -2.23 15.52 -6.52
N ASP A 115 -2.95 14.82 -7.40
CA ASP A 115 -4.43 14.85 -7.47
C ASP A 115 -5.06 13.58 -6.85
N THR A 116 -4.47 13.06 -5.78
CA THR A 116 -4.95 11.84 -5.10
C THR A 116 -5.51 12.14 -3.71
N ILE A 117 -6.42 11.27 -3.27
CA ILE A 117 -6.88 11.27 -1.88
C ILE A 117 -5.96 10.34 -1.07
N ILE A 118 -5.38 10.83 0.01
CA ILE A 118 -4.56 10.04 0.91
C ILE A 118 -5.37 9.62 2.13
N LEU A 119 -5.48 8.31 2.35
CA LEU A 119 -5.98 7.73 3.60
C LEU A 119 -4.78 7.33 4.47
N MET A 120 -4.50 8.13 5.49
CA MET A 120 -3.41 7.88 6.41
C MET A 120 -3.86 6.96 7.55
N VAL A 121 -3.44 5.71 7.49
CA VAL A 121 -3.74 4.68 8.52
C VAL A 121 -2.59 4.57 9.52
N THR A 122 -1.37 4.94 9.12
CA THR A 122 -0.17 4.90 9.98
C THR A 122 -0.39 5.70 11.27
N ASN A 123 -0.05 5.06 12.35
CA ASN A 123 -0.18 5.62 13.70
C ASN A 123 1.17 6.01 14.30
#